data_148250a033b8c9c1f47d41b20629b0b1
#
_entry.id   148250a033b8c9c1f47d41b20629b0b1
#
_cell.length_a   1.000
_cell.length_b   1.000
_cell.length_c   1.000
_cell.angle_alpha   90.00
_cell.angle_beta   90.00
_cell.angle_gamma   90.00
#
_symmetry.space_group_name_H-M   'P 1'
#
loop_
_entity.id
_entity.type
_entity.pdbx_description
1 polymer ?
#
loop_
_entity_poly.entity_id
_entity_poly.type
_entity_poly.pdbx_seq_one_letter_code
_entity_poly.pdbx_strand_id
1 'polypeptide(L)'
;MAAAGAVLHSVMTKTNADFWFDPACPFAWITSRWILEVEQVRDISVTWHIMSLAYLNQDKDISDEYREFLKTAWQPVRVLMAAEKKYGKEALLPLYTAMGTRIHLEQQDKDRAMIEAALVDAGLDVGLADAMDDSSYDEAIAKSHHLGMDQVGNEVGTPTIAFEGSAFFGPVLTKAPRGEEAGVLWDASVVIAGYPHFHELKRSRDKDLDFD
;
A
#
# COMPACT_ATOMS: atom_id res chain seq x y z
N MET A 1 36.82 33.03 20.67
CA MET A 1 35.55 32.65 21.32
C MET A 1 34.89 31.64 20.42
N ALA A 2 34.89 30.38 20.84
CA ALA A 2 34.36 29.27 20.07
C ALA A 2 32.87 29.11 20.39
N ALA A 3 32.03 29.23 19.38
CA ALA A 3 30.62 28.86 19.48
C ALA A 3 30.52 27.33 19.30
N ALA A 4 30.24 26.63 20.41
CA ALA A 4 29.96 25.21 20.40
C ALA A 4 28.63 24.98 19.68
N GLY A 5 28.67 24.31 18.53
CA GLY A 5 27.49 23.79 17.88
C GLY A 5 26.86 22.73 18.75
N ALA A 6 25.70 23.00 19.31
CA ALA A 6 24.86 22.02 19.95
C ALA A 6 24.34 21.10 18.85
N VAL A 7 24.90 19.89 18.75
CA VAL A 7 24.28 18.77 18.04
C VAL A 7 23.05 18.39 18.87
N LEU A 8 21.88 18.86 18.44
CA LEU A 8 20.61 18.37 18.93
C LEU A 8 20.52 16.87 18.58
N HIS A 9 20.81 16.02 19.55
CA HIS A 9 20.31 14.64 19.55
C HIS A 9 18.79 14.74 19.70
N SER A 10 18.10 14.83 18.56
CA SER A 10 16.68 14.54 18.51
C SER A 10 16.53 13.10 19.03
N VAL A 11 15.84 12.93 20.14
CA VAL A 11 15.29 11.64 20.52
C VAL A 11 14.41 11.24 19.34
N MET A 12 14.87 10.28 18.53
CA MET A 12 14.14 9.79 17.38
C MET A 12 12.89 9.11 17.92
N THR A 13 11.78 9.83 17.93
CA THR A 13 10.46 9.23 18.16
C THR A 13 10.16 8.36 16.96
N LYS A 14 9.71 7.13 17.22
CA LYS A 14 9.32 6.19 16.18
C LYS A 14 8.30 6.85 15.26
N THR A 15 8.62 6.98 13.97
CA THR A 15 7.71 7.57 13.00
C THR A 15 6.64 6.54 12.62
N ASN A 16 5.38 6.90 12.79
CA ASN A 16 4.27 6.08 12.30
C ASN A 16 3.93 6.48 10.87
N ALA A 17 3.90 5.51 9.98
CA ALA A 17 3.47 5.66 8.60
C ALA A 17 2.18 4.89 8.35
N ASP A 18 1.22 5.51 7.72
CA ASP A 18 0.01 4.87 7.21
C ASP A 18 0.21 4.54 5.73
N PHE A 19 -0.08 3.30 5.33
CA PHE A 19 0.14 2.82 3.96
C PHE A 19 -1.15 2.27 3.37
N TRP A 20 -1.70 2.92 2.34
CA TRP A 20 -2.87 2.44 1.61
C TRP A 20 -2.49 1.63 0.39
N PHE A 21 -3.04 0.42 0.29
CA PHE A 21 -2.75 -0.52 -0.79
C PHE A 21 -4.01 -1.15 -1.38
N ASP A 22 -3.91 -1.52 -2.65
CA ASP A 22 -4.80 -2.47 -3.32
C ASP A 22 -3.95 -3.69 -3.72
N PRO A 23 -4.34 -4.91 -3.36
CA PRO A 23 -3.55 -6.11 -3.68
C PRO A 23 -3.38 -6.36 -5.18
N ALA A 24 -4.26 -5.81 -6.02
CA ALA A 24 -4.12 -5.92 -7.48
C ALA A 24 -3.11 -4.94 -8.08
N CYS A 25 -2.63 -3.94 -7.30
CA CYS A 25 -1.69 -2.94 -7.80
C CYS A 25 -0.23 -3.40 -7.71
N PRO A 26 0.48 -3.61 -8.84
CA PRO A 26 1.87 -4.06 -8.80
C PRO A 26 2.83 -2.99 -8.22
N PHE A 27 2.52 -1.71 -8.41
CA PHE A 27 3.33 -0.63 -7.84
C PHE A 27 3.17 -0.55 -6.31
N ALA A 28 1.95 -0.73 -5.80
CA ALA A 28 1.74 -0.82 -4.35
C ALA A 28 2.46 -2.04 -3.77
N TRP A 29 2.47 -3.16 -4.49
CA TRP A 29 3.22 -4.35 -4.10
C TRP A 29 4.72 -4.05 -3.93
N ILE A 30 5.38 -3.51 -4.96
CA ILE A 30 6.81 -3.19 -4.92
C ILE A 30 7.10 -2.16 -3.82
N THR A 31 6.29 -1.11 -3.70
CA THR A 31 6.48 -0.08 -2.67
C THR A 31 6.24 -0.64 -1.26
N SER A 32 5.33 -1.60 -1.10
CA SER A 32 5.14 -2.29 0.18
C SER A 32 6.36 -3.11 0.59
N ARG A 33 7.07 -3.73 -0.37
CA ARG A 33 8.33 -4.44 -0.09
C ARG A 33 9.43 -3.47 0.30
N TRP A 34 9.51 -2.30 -0.36
CA TRP A 34 10.42 -1.23 0.02
C TRP A 34 10.19 -0.74 1.44
N ILE A 35 8.95 -0.41 1.85
CA ILE A 35 8.71 0.13 3.19
C ILE A 35 9.01 -0.88 4.30
N LEU A 36 8.87 -2.19 4.02
CA LEU A 36 9.29 -3.25 4.95
C LEU A 36 10.82 -3.30 5.10
N GLU A 37 11.59 -3.00 4.04
CA GLU A 37 13.04 -2.83 4.15
C GLU A 37 13.40 -1.58 4.97
N VAL A 38 12.63 -0.50 4.81
CA VAL A 38 12.82 0.72 5.62
C VAL A 38 12.66 0.43 7.11
N GLU A 39 11.66 -0.37 7.52
CA GLU A 39 11.46 -0.77 8.93
C GLU A 39 12.68 -1.50 9.54
N GLN A 40 13.55 -2.09 8.72
CA GLN A 40 14.76 -2.77 9.18
C GLN A 40 15.93 -1.81 9.45
N VAL A 41 15.90 -0.61 8.84
CA VAL A 41 17.02 0.34 8.87
C VAL A 41 16.65 1.74 9.36
N ARG A 42 15.38 2.00 9.64
CA ARG A 42 14.85 3.23 10.25
C ARG A 42 13.85 2.90 11.35
N ASP A 43 13.75 3.76 12.33
CA ASP A 43 12.78 3.62 13.43
C ASP A 43 11.39 4.10 13.00
N ILE A 44 10.76 3.30 12.16
CA ILE A 44 9.38 3.51 11.68
C ILE A 44 8.49 2.32 12.05
N SER A 45 7.19 2.55 12.03
CA SER A 45 6.17 1.48 12.04
C SER A 45 5.12 1.77 11.01
N VAL A 46 4.63 0.74 10.34
CA VAL A 46 3.65 0.87 9.26
C VAL A 46 2.29 0.36 9.72
N THR A 47 1.28 1.21 9.59
CA THR A 47 -0.13 0.83 9.72
C THR A 47 -0.71 0.64 8.32
N TRP A 48 -1.21 -0.57 8.07
CA TRP A 48 -1.75 -0.93 6.76
C TRP A 48 -3.22 -0.57 6.64
N HIS A 49 -3.61 -0.06 5.46
CA HIS A 49 -4.97 0.34 5.15
C HIS A 49 -5.37 -0.14 3.77
N ILE A 50 -6.63 -0.51 3.63
CA ILE A 50 -7.20 -0.95 2.37
C ILE A 50 -7.63 0.27 1.56
N MET A 51 -7.25 0.31 0.28
CA MET A 51 -7.90 1.11 -0.75
C MET A 51 -8.33 0.21 -1.91
N SER A 52 -9.18 0.69 -2.79
CA SER A 52 -9.65 -0.07 -3.95
C SER A 52 -9.51 0.71 -5.24
N LEU A 53 -8.77 0.15 -6.19
CA LEU A 53 -8.70 0.65 -7.57
C LEU A 53 -10.03 0.48 -8.31
N ALA A 54 -10.78 -0.57 -7.96
CA ALA A 54 -12.12 -0.77 -8.52
C ALA A 54 -13.07 0.34 -8.08
N TYR A 55 -13.07 0.69 -6.79
CA TYR A 55 -13.82 1.81 -6.25
C TYR A 55 -13.36 3.16 -6.86
N LEU A 56 -12.05 3.41 -6.89
CA LEU A 56 -11.49 4.65 -7.44
C LEU A 56 -11.90 4.93 -8.88
N ASN A 57 -12.07 3.88 -9.68
CA ASN A 57 -12.27 4.01 -11.12
C ASN A 57 -13.70 3.62 -11.57
N GLN A 58 -14.61 3.31 -10.66
CA GLN A 58 -15.95 2.82 -11.00
C GLN A 58 -16.75 3.78 -11.90
N ASP A 59 -16.59 5.09 -11.68
CA ASP A 59 -17.31 6.14 -12.40
C ASP A 59 -16.42 6.90 -13.41
N LYS A 60 -15.17 6.43 -13.64
CA LYS A 60 -14.24 7.07 -14.57
C LYS A 60 -14.41 6.52 -15.98
N ASP A 61 -14.11 7.35 -16.97
CA ASP A 61 -13.97 6.92 -18.35
C ASP A 61 -12.61 6.21 -18.52
N ILE A 62 -12.68 4.88 -18.58
CA ILE A 62 -11.51 3.98 -18.67
C ILE A 62 -11.71 3.00 -19.81
N SER A 63 -10.62 2.41 -20.32
CA SER A 63 -10.68 1.41 -21.39
C SER A 63 -11.49 0.17 -20.94
N ASP A 64 -12.13 -0.49 -21.91
CA ASP A 64 -12.89 -1.72 -21.63
C ASP A 64 -12.01 -2.82 -21.04
N GLU A 65 -10.77 -2.95 -21.49
CA GLU A 65 -9.78 -3.89 -20.96
C GLU A 65 -9.51 -3.63 -19.46
N TYR A 66 -9.30 -2.37 -19.09
CA TYR A 66 -9.07 -2.03 -17.69
C TYR A 66 -10.35 -2.21 -16.84
N ARG A 67 -11.52 -1.96 -17.42
CA ARG A 67 -12.81 -2.21 -16.77
C ARG A 67 -13.02 -3.70 -16.48
N GLU A 68 -12.66 -4.59 -17.40
CA GLU A 68 -12.70 -6.05 -17.18
C GLU A 68 -11.73 -6.46 -16.05
N PHE A 69 -10.51 -5.93 -16.05
CA PHE A 69 -9.56 -6.16 -14.96
C PHE A 69 -10.12 -5.76 -13.60
N LEU A 70 -10.82 -4.63 -13.52
CA LEU A 70 -11.38 -4.11 -12.27
C LEU A 70 -12.56 -4.93 -11.74
N LYS A 71 -13.27 -5.70 -12.58
CA LYS A 71 -14.36 -6.58 -12.11
C LYS A 71 -13.89 -7.61 -11.08
N THR A 72 -12.70 -8.15 -11.25
CA THR A 72 -12.10 -9.12 -10.32
C THR A 72 -11.30 -8.46 -9.20
N ALA A 73 -11.09 -7.15 -9.25
CA ALA A 73 -10.30 -6.43 -8.25
C ALA A 73 -11.06 -6.19 -6.93
N TRP A 74 -12.40 -6.23 -6.93
CA TRP A 74 -13.20 -6.13 -5.70
C TRP A 74 -13.01 -7.32 -4.76
N GLN A 75 -12.85 -8.52 -5.32
CA GLN A 75 -12.86 -9.77 -4.57
C GLN A 75 -11.76 -9.84 -3.49
N PRO A 76 -10.46 -9.65 -3.81
CA PRO A 76 -9.41 -9.70 -2.79
C PRO A 76 -9.52 -8.55 -1.77
N VAL A 77 -10.03 -7.39 -2.18
CA VAL A 77 -10.20 -6.22 -1.30
C VAL A 77 -11.30 -6.49 -0.26
N ARG A 78 -12.41 -7.13 -0.64
CA ARG A 78 -13.48 -7.53 0.28
C ARG A 78 -13.00 -8.56 1.30
N VAL A 79 -12.20 -9.54 0.87
CA VAL A 79 -11.61 -10.53 1.78
C VAL A 79 -10.67 -9.89 2.79
N LEU A 80 -9.82 -8.94 2.35
CA LEU A 80 -8.98 -8.15 3.26
C LEU A 80 -9.83 -7.37 4.27
N MET A 81 -10.92 -6.74 3.83
CA MET A 81 -11.82 -6.01 4.74
C MET A 81 -12.52 -6.95 5.72
N ALA A 82 -12.91 -8.14 5.31
CA ALA A 82 -13.48 -9.16 6.19
C ALA A 82 -12.44 -9.63 7.23
N ALA A 83 -11.19 -9.81 6.82
CA ALA A 83 -10.09 -10.15 7.72
C ALA A 83 -9.83 -9.03 8.73
N GLU A 84 -9.77 -7.77 8.31
CA GLU A 84 -9.61 -6.61 9.19
C GLU A 84 -10.75 -6.52 10.22
N LYS A 85 -12.00 -6.69 9.79
CA LYS A 85 -13.16 -6.65 10.71
C LYS A 85 -13.13 -7.76 11.75
N LYS A 86 -12.62 -8.94 11.39
CA LYS A 86 -12.60 -10.12 12.29
C LYS A 86 -11.39 -10.17 13.20
N TYR A 87 -10.22 -9.78 12.69
CA TYR A 87 -8.93 -9.99 13.36
C TYR A 87 -8.15 -8.70 13.63
N GLY A 88 -8.59 -7.54 13.14
CA GLY A 88 -7.87 -6.28 13.25
C GLY A 88 -6.90 -6.03 12.10
N LYS A 89 -6.25 -4.87 12.12
CA LYS A 89 -5.31 -4.43 11.09
C LYS A 89 -4.06 -5.30 10.97
N GLU A 90 -3.68 -5.96 12.04
CA GLU A 90 -2.56 -6.90 12.09
C GLU A 90 -2.72 -8.09 11.13
N ALA A 91 -3.94 -8.41 10.73
CA ALA A 91 -4.19 -9.45 9.73
C ALA A 91 -3.89 -8.99 8.29
N LEU A 92 -3.83 -7.67 8.03
CA LEU A 92 -3.71 -7.15 6.68
C LEU A 92 -2.36 -7.47 6.03
N LEU A 93 -1.24 -7.21 6.70
CA LEU A 93 0.08 -7.44 6.10
C LEU A 93 0.35 -8.91 5.76
N PRO A 94 0.09 -9.89 6.65
CA PRO A 94 0.26 -11.30 6.32
C PRO A 94 -0.60 -11.71 5.11
N LEU A 95 -1.89 -11.34 5.11
CA LEU A 95 -2.79 -11.68 4.02
C LEU A 95 -2.43 -10.97 2.71
N TYR A 96 -2.09 -9.68 2.78
CA TYR A 96 -1.59 -8.94 1.61
C TYR A 96 -0.32 -9.58 1.04
N THR A 97 0.61 -10.00 1.91
CA THR A 97 1.83 -10.67 1.46
C THR A 97 1.53 -11.99 0.76
N ALA A 98 0.64 -12.81 1.32
CA ALA A 98 0.24 -14.08 0.72
C ALA A 98 -0.49 -13.90 -0.63
N MET A 99 -1.41 -12.93 -0.71
CA MET A 99 -2.11 -12.59 -1.96
C MET A 99 -1.15 -12.00 -3.01
N GLY A 100 -0.34 -11.01 -2.61
CA GLY A 100 0.55 -10.32 -3.54
C GLY A 100 1.65 -11.22 -4.11
N THR A 101 2.17 -12.17 -3.34
CA THR A 101 3.09 -13.20 -3.84
C THR A 101 2.42 -13.98 -4.98
N ARG A 102 1.21 -14.46 -4.78
CA ARG A 102 0.48 -15.24 -5.79
C ARG A 102 0.14 -14.41 -7.04
N ILE A 103 -0.35 -13.19 -6.83
CA ILE A 103 -0.77 -12.31 -7.92
C ILE A 103 0.43 -11.83 -8.74
N HIS A 104 1.48 -11.33 -8.09
CA HIS A 104 2.55 -10.59 -8.78
C HIS A 104 3.77 -11.45 -9.11
N LEU A 105 4.15 -12.42 -8.27
CA LEU A 105 5.31 -13.27 -8.53
C LEU A 105 4.90 -14.56 -9.25
N GLU A 106 3.81 -15.19 -8.82
CA GLU A 106 3.33 -16.46 -9.37
C GLU A 106 2.31 -16.29 -10.50
N GLN A 107 1.85 -15.05 -10.75
CA GLN A 107 0.90 -14.69 -11.82
C GLN A 107 -0.40 -15.50 -11.80
N GLN A 108 -0.88 -15.83 -10.60
CA GLN A 108 -2.13 -16.54 -10.42
C GLN A 108 -3.34 -15.64 -10.65
N ASP A 109 -4.42 -16.23 -11.14
CA ASP A 109 -5.71 -15.54 -11.23
C ASP A 109 -6.26 -15.23 -9.82
N LYS A 110 -7.00 -14.12 -9.71
CA LYS A 110 -7.62 -13.69 -8.44
C LYS A 110 -8.93 -14.46 -8.19
N ASP A 111 -8.85 -15.78 -8.23
CA ASP A 111 -9.98 -16.67 -8.03
C ASP A 111 -10.11 -17.15 -6.57
N ARG A 112 -11.15 -17.92 -6.30
CA ARG A 112 -11.42 -18.45 -4.97
C ARG A 112 -10.29 -19.35 -4.47
N ALA A 113 -9.70 -20.16 -5.32
CA ALA A 113 -8.64 -21.09 -4.94
C ALA A 113 -7.38 -20.34 -4.48
N MET A 114 -7.01 -19.28 -5.19
CA MET A 114 -5.90 -18.39 -4.81
C MET A 114 -6.19 -17.71 -3.47
N ILE A 115 -7.40 -17.18 -3.26
CA ILE A 115 -7.79 -16.50 -2.01
C ILE A 115 -7.75 -17.48 -0.82
N GLU A 116 -8.32 -18.68 -0.97
CA GLU A 116 -8.29 -19.70 0.09
C GLU A 116 -6.86 -20.10 0.46
N ALA A 117 -6.00 -20.29 -0.53
CA ALA A 117 -4.59 -20.58 -0.29
C ALA A 117 -3.86 -19.42 0.42
N ALA A 118 -4.15 -18.18 0.05
CA ALA A 118 -3.57 -17.00 0.71
C ALA A 118 -4.04 -16.88 2.18
N LEU A 119 -5.30 -17.19 2.47
CA LEU A 119 -5.84 -17.21 3.84
C LEU A 119 -5.15 -18.29 4.70
N VAL A 120 -4.92 -19.48 4.14
CA VAL A 120 -4.17 -20.55 4.83
C VAL A 120 -2.77 -20.09 5.18
N ASP A 121 -2.04 -19.50 4.23
CA ASP A 121 -0.67 -19.04 4.47
C ASP A 121 -0.60 -17.89 5.48
N ALA A 122 -1.61 -17.04 5.50
CA ALA A 122 -1.73 -15.97 6.49
C ALA A 122 -2.19 -16.48 7.89
N GLY A 123 -2.53 -17.77 8.04
CA GLY A 123 -3.03 -18.35 9.28
C GLY A 123 -4.43 -17.88 9.66
N LEU A 124 -5.23 -17.48 8.66
CA LEU A 124 -6.59 -16.96 8.84
C LEU A 124 -7.65 -18.00 8.46
N ASP A 125 -8.90 -17.74 8.90
CA ASP A 125 -10.02 -18.60 8.59
C ASP A 125 -10.32 -18.59 7.09
N VAL A 126 -10.27 -19.78 6.45
CA VAL A 126 -10.55 -19.97 5.03
C VAL A 126 -12.00 -19.56 4.66
N GLY A 127 -12.93 -19.63 5.61
CA GLY A 127 -14.31 -19.16 5.42
C GLY A 127 -14.43 -17.68 5.06
N LEU A 128 -13.38 -16.87 5.30
CA LEU A 128 -13.35 -15.48 4.85
C LEU A 128 -13.36 -15.32 3.32
N ALA A 129 -13.05 -16.38 2.56
CA ALA A 129 -13.18 -16.37 1.11
C ALA A 129 -14.62 -16.12 0.64
N ASP A 130 -15.64 -16.39 1.47
CA ASP A 130 -17.04 -16.09 1.14
C ASP A 130 -17.30 -14.59 0.98
N ALA A 131 -16.44 -13.74 1.58
CA ALA A 131 -16.52 -12.29 1.42
C ALA A 131 -16.21 -11.80 0.00
N MET A 132 -15.62 -12.60 -0.87
CA MET A 132 -15.30 -12.22 -2.25
C MET A 132 -16.51 -11.60 -2.97
N ASP A 133 -17.68 -12.17 -2.79
CA ASP A 133 -18.92 -11.78 -3.47
C ASP A 133 -19.90 -11.02 -2.56
N ASP A 134 -19.46 -10.65 -1.33
CA ASP A 134 -20.29 -9.95 -0.36
C ASP A 134 -20.06 -8.43 -0.44
N SER A 135 -20.97 -7.73 -1.11
CA SER A 135 -20.94 -6.27 -1.23
C SER A 135 -21.21 -5.50 0.09
N SER A 136 -21.58 -6.18 1.18
CA SER A 136 -21.77 -5.52 2.49
C SER A 136 -20.47 -4.93 3.06
N TYR A 137 -19.31 -5.31 2.51
CA TYR A 137 -18.01 -4.74 2.84
C TYR A 137 -17.68 -3.44 2.11
N ASP A 138 -18.39 -3.12 1.01
CA ASP A 138 -18.02 -2.03 0.11
C ASP A 138 -18.05 -0.64 0.79
N GLU A 139 -19.00 -0.39 1.69
CA GLU A 139 -19.04 0.86 2.47
C GLU A 139 -17.81 1.02 3.37
N ALA A 140 -17.36 -0.06 4.03
CA ALA A 140 -16.17 -0.01 4.87
C ALA A 140 -14.89 0.17 4.03
N ILE A 141 -14.84 -0.44 2.85
CA ILE A 141 -13.75 -0.26 1.87
C ILE A 141 -13.72 1.20 1.40
N ALA A 142 -14.86 1.77 1.02
CA ALA A 142 -14.97 3.16 0.62
C ALA A 142 -14.48 4.11 1.73
N LYS A 143 -14.86 3.85 2.99
CA LYS A 143 -14.41 4.65 4.13
C LYS A 143 -12.89 4.59 4.31
N SER A 144 -12.27 3.40 4.23
CA SER A 144 -10.83 3.24 4.33
C SER A 144 -10.11 3.91 3.16
N HIS A 145 -10.67 3.78 1.94
CA HIS A 145 -10.19 4.42 0.73
C HIS A 145 -10.14 5.95 0.88
N HIS A 146 -11.24 6.57 1.31
CA HIS A 146 -11.31 8.02 1.50
C HIS A 146 -10.37 8.54 2.57
N LEU A 147 -10.09 7.79 3.64
CA LEU A 147 -9.10 8.19 4.65
C LEU A 147 -7.71 8.45 4.05
N GLY A 148 -7.35 7.75 2.97
CA GLY A 148 -6.09 7.97 2.25
C GLY A 148 -6.23 8.96 1.10
N MET A 149 -7.19 8.71 0.21
CA MET A 149 -7.32 9.47 -1.05
C MET A 149 -7.68 10.94 -0.83
N ASP A 150 -8.48 11.27 0.18
CA ASP A 150 -8.84 12.66 0.48
C ASP A 150 -7.64 13.51 0.90
N GLN A 151 -6.51 12.88 1.27
CA GLN A 151 -5.28 13.59 1.61
C GLN A 151 -4.42 13.93 0.38
N VAL A 152 -4.54 13.17 -0.70
CA VAL A 152 -3.67 13.27 -1.90
C VAL A 152 -4.44 13.64 -3.17
N GLY A 153 -5.77 13.62 -3.13
CA GLY A 153 -6.66 13.93 -4.25
C GLY A 153 -7.04 12.71 -5.09
N ASN A 154 -8.11 12.87 -5.89
CA ASN A 154 -8.73 11.78 -6.66
C ASN A 154 -8.05 11.50 -8.02
N GLU A 155 -7.02 12.26 -8.38
CA GLU A 155 -6.26 12.13 -9.63
C GLU A 155 -5.19 11.02 -9.56
N VAL A 156 -4.95 10.49 -8.37
CA VAL A 156 -3.91 9.50 -8.08
C VAL A 156 -4.53 8.19 -7.57
N GLY A 157 -3.71 7.24 -7.16
CA GLY A 157 -4.18 5.94 -6.68
C GLY A 157 -3.30 5.39 -5.55
N THR A 158 -2.85 4.15 -5.69
CA THR A 158 -1.99 3.48 -4.71
C THR A 158 -0.64 3.11 -5.33
N PRO A 159 0.47 3.10 -4.57
CA PRO A 159 0.54 3.30 -3.11
C PRO A 159 0.31 4.76 -2.68
N THR A 160 -0.33 4.95 -1.53
CA THR A 160 -0.39 6.24 -0.83
C THR A 160 0.16 6.06 0.56
N ILE A 161 1.01 6.99 1.00
CA ILE A 161 1.66 6.93 2.31
C ILE A 161 1.42 8.26 3.03
N ALA A 162 1.06 8.18 4.32
CA ALA A 162 0.98 9.34 5.20
C ALA A 162 1.86 9.15 6.43
N PHE A 163 2.52 10.22 6.86
CA PHE A 163 3.33 10.29 8.08
C PHE A 163 3.44 11.75 8.54
N GLU A 164 3.49 11.95 9.85
CA GLU A 164 3.72 13.27 10.49
C GLU A 164 2.85 14.42 9.94
N GLY A 165 1.60 14.11 9.57
CA GLY A 165 0.64 15.10 9.05
C GLY A 165 0.81 15.45 7.57
N SER A 166 1.72 14.78 6.86
CA SER A 166 1.88 14.86 5.40
C SER A 166 1.45 13.56 4.74
N ALA A 167 0.93 13.64 3.53
CA ALA A 167 0.60 12.47 2.72
C ALA A 167 1.02 12.69 1.27
N PHE A 168 1.38 11.63 0.58
CA PHE A 168 1.70 11.66 -0.85
C PHE A 168 1.34 10.34 -1.56
N PHE A 169 1.06 10.45 -2.83
CA PHE A 169 0.96 9.31 -3.73
C PHE A 169 2.38 8.85 -4.12
N GLY A 170 2.69 7.60 -3.84
CA GLY A 170 4.01 7.03 -4.12
C GLY A 170 4.83 6.76 -2.84
N PRO A 171 6.17 6.58 -3.00
CA PRO A 171 6.88 6.54 -4.28
C PRO A 171 6.41 5.42 -5.19
N VAL A 172 6.28 5.69 -6.49
CA VAL A 172 5.95 4.68 -7.50
C VAL A 172 7.25 4.05 -7.99
N LEU A 173 7.52 2.84 -7.54
CA LEU A 173 8.76 2.13 -7.80
C LEU A 173 8.52 0.97 -8.79
N THR A 174 9.51 0.69 -9.65
CA THR A 174 9.54 -0.49 -10.52
C THR A 174 10.45 -1.59 -9.96
N LYS A 175 11.24 -1.30 -8.92
CA LYS A 175 12.03 -2.23 -8.12
C LYS A 175 12.14 -1.70 -6.70
N ALA A 176 12.06 -2.57 -5.70
CA ALA A 176 12.26 -2.20 -4.30
C ALA A 176 13.76 -2.10 -3.98
N PRO A 177 14.28 -0.92 -3.55
CA PRO A 177 15.63 -0.85 -3.02
C PRO A 177 15.71 -1.61 -1.68
N ARG A 178 16.92 -2.11 -1.34
CA ARG A 178 17.16 -2.95 -0.18
C ARG A 178 18.10 -2.28 0.83
N GLY A 179 17.98 -2.69 2.09
CA GLY A 179 18.87 -2.24 3.17
C GLY A 179 18.98 -0.71 3.26
N GLU A 180 20.20 -0.18 3.36
CA GLU A 180 20.43 1.26 3.54
C GLU A 180 19.95 2.11 2.36
N GLU A 181 19.96 1.58 1.13
CA GLU A 181 19.40 2.28 -0.03
C GLU A 181 17.90 2.56 0.15
N ALA A 182 17.16 1.61 0.74
CA ALA A 182 15.75 1.79 1.09
C ALA A 182 15.57 2.91 2.12
N GLY A 183 16.44 2.96 3.14
CA GLY A 183 16.44 4.00 4.16
C GLY A 183 16.74 5.39 3.60
N VAL A 184 17.73 5.51 2.73
CA VAL A 184 18.07 6.80 2.06
C VAL A 184 16.90 7.31 1.22
N LEU A 185 16.20 6.42 0.50
CA LEU A 185 15.02 6.83 -0.28
C LEU A 185 13.88 7.27 0.63
N TRP A 186 13.70 6.63 1.79
CA TRP A 186 12.72 7.04 2.80
C TRP A 186 13.04 8.43 3.34
N ASP A 187 14.27 8.67 3.79
CA ASP A 187 14.70 9.97 4.33
C ASP A 187 14.47 11.10 3.33
N ALA A 188 14.79 10.87 2.05
CA ALA A 188 14.54 11.83 0.98
C ALA A 188 13.03 12.07 0.77
N SER A 189 12.21 11.02 0.83
CA SER A 189 10.75 11.13 0.70
C SER A 189 10.14 11.94 1.85
N VAL A 190 10.61 11.74 3.07
CA VAL A 190 10.19 12.51 4.26
C VAL A 190 10.51 14.00 4.10
N VAL A 191 11.72 14.33 3.66
CA VAL A 191 12.12 15.71 3.43
C VAL A 191 11.26 16.40 2.37
N ILE A 192 11.01 15.71 1.25
CA ILE A 192 10.20 16.23 0.15
C ILE A 192 8.74 16.42 0.60
N ALA A 193 8.14 15.41 1.21
CA ALA A 193 6.74 15.45 1.65
C ALA A 193 6.51 16.46 2.78
N GLY A 194 7.51 16.71 3.61
CA GLY A 194 7.47 17.72 4.68
C GLY A 194 7.49 19.16 4.20
N TYR A 195 7.77 19.43 2.92
CA TYR A 195 7.76 20.80 2.38
C TYR A 195 6.36 21.18 1.86
N PRO A 196 5.64 22.11 2.49
CA PRO A 196 4.21 22.35 2.23
C PRO A 196 3.87 22.83 0.81
N HIS A 197 4.85 23.28 0.04
CA HIS A 197 4.69 23.80 -1.32
C HIS A 197 5.22 22.81 -2.39
N PHE A 198 5.54 21.58 -1.99
CA PHE A 198 5.92 20.53 -2.92
C PHE A 198 4.70 19.67 -3.24
N HIS A 199 4.35 19.53 -4.52
CA HIS A 199 3.15 18.83 -4.92
C HIS A 199 3.44 17.57 -5.76
N GLU A 200 4.43 17.61 -6.66
CA GLU A 200 4.67 16.45 -7.55
C GLU A 200 6.14 16.38 -8.01
N LEU A 201 6.65 15.14 -8.05
CA LEU A 201 7.89 14.78 -8.74
C LEU A 201 7.62 13.53 -9.57
N LYS A 202 7.73 13.66 -10.90
CA LYS A 202 7.37 12.59 -11.84
C LYS A 202 8.39 12.45 -12.96
N ARG A 203 8.63 11.21 -13.38
CA ARG A 203 9.37 10.88 -14.62
C ARG A 203 8.62 9.83 -15.44
N SER A 204 9.01 9.64 -16.71
CA SER A 204 8.50 8.55 -17.52
C SER A 204 8.88 7.19 -16.89
N ARG A 205 7.96 6.23 -16.95
CA ARG A 205 8.18 4.85 -16.51
C ARG A 205 8.72 4.07 -17.72
N ASP A 206 10.04 3.95 -17.81
CA ASP A 206 10.78 3.32 -18.91
C ASP A 206 11.45 1.99 -18.49
N LYS A 207 11.19 1.55 -17.26
CA LYS A 207 11.67 0.28 -16.72
C LYS A 207 10.51 -0.67 -16.51
N ASP A 208 10.74 -1.94 -16.83
CA ASP A 208 9.83 -3.02 -16.48
C ASP A 208 9.75 -3.21 -14.96
N LEU A 209 8.66 -3.85 -14.51
CA LEU A 209 8.50 -4.20 -13.11
C LEU A 209 9.47 -5.32 -12.74
N ASP A 210 10.22 -5.11 -11.69
CA ASP A 210 11.17 -6.06 -11.12
C ASP A 210 10.74 -6.35 -9.67
N PHE A 211 10.30 -7.57 -9.44
CA PHE A 211 9.76 -8.01 -8.16
C PHE A 211 10.81 -8.69 -7.26
N ASP A 212 12.08 -8.77 -7.71
CA ASP A 212 13.22 -9.38 -6.96
C ASP A 212 13.74 -8.47 -5.84
#